data_0d6e529522b505017d717d0bc8994f05
#
_entry.id   0d6e529522b505017d717d0bc8994f05
#
_cell.length_a   1.000
_cell.length_b   1.000
_cell.length_c   1.000
_cell.angle_alpha   90.00
_cell.angle_beta   90.00
_cell.angle_gamma   90.00
#
_symmetry.space_group_name_H-M   'P 1'
#
loop_
_entity.id
_entity.type
_entity.pdbx_description
1 polymer ?
#
loop_
_entity_poly.entity_id
_entity_poly.type
_entity_poly.pdbx_seq_one_letter_code
_entity_poly.pdbx_strand_id
1 'polypeptide(L)'
;MKKFTEYKQLNLNAVAENVANFWKTNQTFKKSVETREGKPEYVFYEGPPSANGMPGIHHVMARALKDIFCRYQTQNGKQVFRKAGWDTHGLPVELGVEKELGITKEDIGKKITVEEYNQACRNAVMRYTDVWNDLTEKIGYWVDLDNPYITYEPKYMETVWWLLKQLYNKDLLYKGYTIQPYSPKAGTGLSSHELNQPGTYRDVSDTTVVAQFSVKNLSEKASEKISNLESQISNLSILAWTTTPWTLPSNTALAVGRDIEYVLVKTFNQYTFEPINIILARPLLEKQFGKKFVEGTDEDFENFMQSDFQNNAPKVLPYQILAEFTGEDLAGTTYEQLIPWFLPAENP
;
A
#
# COMPACT_ATOMS: atom_id res chain seq x y z
N MET A 1 15.82 -31.36 56.36
CA MET A 1 15.76 -30.33 55.31
C MET A 1 15.93 -31.01 53.97
N LYS A 2 14.98 -30.85 53.04
CA LYS A 2 15.20 -31.26 51.63
C LYS A 2 16.29 -30.36 51.07
N LYS A 3 17.46 -30.95 50.71
CA LYS A 3 18.50 -30.23 49.99
C LYS A 3 17.99 -29.91 48.57
N PHE A 4 18.24 -28.72 48.06
CA PHE A 4 18.01 -28.39 46.68
C PHE A 4 18.89 -29.30 45.78
N THR A 5 18.38 -29.66 44.60
CA THR A 5 19.12 -30.45 43.62
C THR A 5 20.26 -29.60 43.08
N GLU A 6 21.46 -30.13 43.15
CA GLU A 6 22.64 -29.50 42.54
C GLU A 6 22.75 -29.89 41.07
N TYR A 7 22.89 -28.90 40.21
CA TYR A 7 23.10 -29.09 38.78
C TYR A 7 24.55 -28.81 38.42
N LYS A 8 25.23 -29.78 37.80
CA LYS A 8 26.62 -29.60 37.34
C LYS A 8 26.72 -28.67 36.15
N GLN A 9 25.67 -28.61 35.33
CA GLN A 9 25.61 -27.80 34.10
C GLN A 9 24.18 -27.39 33.83
N LEU A 10 23.99 -26.16 33.35
CA LEU A 10 22.68 -25.65 32.92
C LEU A 10 22.35 -26.21 31.52
N ASN A 11 21.31 -27.03 31.44
CA ASN A 11 20.73 -27.50 30.19
C ASN A 11 19.35 -26.87 30.05
N LEU A 12 19.22 -25.79 29.28
CA LEU A 12 18.01 -25.02 29.10
C LEU A 12 16.89 -25.84 28.49
N ASN A 13 17.18 -26.73 27.54
CA ASN A 13 16.17 -27.59 26.91
C ASN A 13 15.54 -28.55 27.91
N ALA A 14 16.37 -29.24 28.70
CA ALA A 14 15.88 -30.15 29.73
C ALA A 14 15.06 -29.43 30.82
N VAL A 15 15.47 -28.22 31.20
CA VAL A 15 14.72 -27.37 32.13
C VAL A 15 13.36 -26.99 31.54
N ALA A 16 13.32 -26.56 30.26
CA ALA A 16 12.08 -26.18 29.58
C ALA A 16 11.11 -27.35 29.48
N GLU A 17 11.58 -28.55 29.11
CA GLU A 17 10.75 -29.76 29.03
C GLU A 17 10.19 -30.15 30.42
N ASN A 18 11.01 -30.11 31.45
CA ASN A 18 10.56 -30.40 32.82
C ASN A 18 9.49 -29.42 33.30
N VAL A 19 9.67 -28.11 32.99
CA VAL A 19 8.69 -27.07 33.37
C VAL A 19 7.41 -27.22 32.56
N ALA A 20 7.48 -27.48 31.27
CA ALA A 20 6.30 -27.71 30.43
C ALA A 20 5.49 -28.93 30.90
N ASN A 21 6.17 -30.05 31.21
CA ASN A 21 5.55 -31.24 31.79
C ASN A 21 4.89 -30.96 33.15
N PHE A 22 5.56 -30.19 34.01
CA PHE A 22 4.97 -29.76 35.29
C PHE A 22 3.71 -28.93 35.08
N TRP A 23 3.72 -27.96 34.17
CA TRP A 23 2.57 -27.14 33.87
C TRP A 23 1.39 -27.96 33.32
N LYS A 24 1.66 -28.88 32.42
CA LYS A 24 0.66 -29.79 31.85
C LYS A 24 0.02 -30.69 32.90
N THR A 25 0.84 -31.39 33.69
CA THR A 25 0.38 -32.30 34.74
C THR A 25 -0.43 -31.58 35.81
N ASN A 26 -0.04 -30.37 36.18
CA ASN A 26 -0.70 -29.59 37.22
C ASN A 26 -1.80 -28.66 36.69
N GLN A 27 -2.07 -28.65 35.39
CA GLN A 27 -3.00 -27.71 34.72
C GLN A 27 -2.75 -26.25 35.13
N THR A 28 -1.49 -25.85 35.14
CA THR A 28 -1.07 -24.57 35.74
C THR A 28 -1.70 -23.37 35.03
N PHE A 29 -1.80 -23.40 33.71
CA PHE A 29 -2.48 -22.34 32.95
C PHE A 29 -3.96 -22.25 33.33
N LYS A 30 -4.70 -23.36 33.28
CA LYS A 30 -6.11 -23.40 33.64
C LYS A 30 -6.35 -22.88 35.06
N LYS A 31 -5.58 -23.36 36.05
CA LYS A 31 -5.63 -22.88 37.42
C LYS A 31 -5.30 -21.40 37.53
N SER A 32 -4.42 -20.86 36.72
CA SER A 32 -4.10 -19.43 36.73
C SER A 32 -5.29 -18.54 36.38
N VAL A 33 -6.25 -19.05 35.61
CA VAL A 33 -7.51 -18.38 35.26
C VAL A 33 -8.56 -18.61 36.37
N GLU A 34 -8.80 -19.89 36.73
CA GLU A 34 -9.84 -20.30 37.67
C GLU A 34 -9.66 -19.72 39.08
N THR A 35 -8.42 -19.72 39.60
CA THR A 35 -8.12 -19.16 40.94
C THR A 35 -8.28 -17.65 41.04
N ARG A 36 -8.54 -16.99 39.92
CA ARG A 36 -8.76 -15.54 39.81
C ARG A 36 -10.19 -15.19 39.41
N GLU A 37 -11.10 -16.14 39.50
CA GLU A 37 -12.52 -15.90 39.27
C GLU A 37 -13.04 -14.78 40.19
N GLY A 38 -13.77 -13.82 39.57
CA GLY A 38 -14.28 -12.63 40.28
C GLY A 38 -13.23 -11.53 40.55
N LYS A 39 -11.98 -11.69 40.10
CA LYS A 39 -10.97 -10.61 40.13
C LYS A 39 -11.12 -9.70 38.92
N PRO A 40 -10.53 -8.48 38.92
CA PRO A 40 -10.56 -7.61 37.78
C PRO A 40 -10.03 -8.33 36.52
N GLU A 41 -10.77 -8.22 35.43
CA GLU A 41 -10.39 -8.84 34.16
C GLU A 41 -9.33 -8.01 33.43
N TYR A 42 -8.45 -8.70 32.71
CA TYR A 42 -7.61 -8.10 31.73
C TYR A 42 -7.97 -8.70 30.36
N VAL A 43 -8.52 -7.86 29.51
CA VAL A 43 -8.97 -8.27 28.17
C VAL A 43 -7.79 -8.31 27.23
N PHE A 44 -7.56 -9.46 26.60
CA PHE A 44 -6.52 -9.66 25.62
C PHE A 44 -7.10 -10.29 24.34
N TYR A 45 -6.91 -9.60 23.22
CA TYR A 45 -7.31 -10.08 21.91
C TYR A 45 -6.10 -10.64 21.17
N GLU A 46 -6.13 -11.94 20.85
CA GLU A 46 -5.11 -12.59 20.02
C GLU A 46 -5.26 -12.15 18.57
N GLY A 47 -4.14 -11.76 17.92
CA GLY A 47 -4.04 -11.69 16.47
C GLY A 47 -3.69 -13.07 15.94
N PRO A 48 -4.66 -13.83 15.39
CA PRO A 48 -4.48 -15.24 15.08
C PRO A 48 -3.58 -15.42 13.86
N PRO A 49 -2.72 -16.45 13.83
CA PRO A 49 -1.97 -16.80 12.63
C PRO A 49 -2.83 -17.57 11.65
N SER A 50 -2.40 -17.60 10.37
CA SER A 50 -2.85 -18.61 9.41
C SER A 50 -1.98 -19.86 9.52
N ALA A 51 -2.60 -21.05 9.52
CA ALA A 51 -1.88 -22.33 9.58
C ALA A 51 -1.62 -22.93 8.17
N ASN A 52 -1.56 -22.10 7.14
CA ASN A 52 -1.25 -22.51 5.76
C ASN A 52 0.25 -22.70 5.51
N GLY A 53 1.11 -22.33 6.45
CA GLY A 53 2.55 -22.48 6.38
C GLY A 53 3.20 -22.83 7.70
N MET A 54 4.47 -23.21 7.66
CA MET A 54 5.27 -23.53 8.85
C MET A 54 5.53 -22.27 9.68
N PRO A 55 5.49 -22.36 11.03
CA PRO A 55 5.83 -21.22 11.89
C PRO A 55 7.31 -20.85 11.77
N GLY A 56 7.60 -19.55 11.71
CA GLY A 56 8.95 -18.98 11.70
C GLY A 56 9.33 -18.31 13.03
N ILE A 57 10.59 -17.91 13.15
CA ILE A 57 11.12 -17.27 14.37
C ILE A 57 10.39 -15.98 14.77
N HIS A 58 9.89 -15.21 13.80
CA HIS A 58 9.10 -14.00 14.04
C HIS A 58 7.77 -14.30 14.77
N HIS A 59 7.17 -15.47 14.51
CA HIS A 59 5.99 -15.93 15.22
C HIS A 59 6.31 -16.29 16.67
N VAL A 60 7.46 -16.89 16.95
CA VAL A 60 7.92 -17.17 18.30
C VAL A 60 8.10 -15.87 19.09
N MET A 61 8.76 -14.88 18.49
CA MET A 61 8.99 -13.58 19.13
C MET A 61 7.66 -12.87 19.43
N ALA A 62 6.73 -12.84 18.48
CA ALA A 62 5.41 -12.23 18.69
C ALA A 62 4.65 -12.92 19.84
N ARG A 63 4.66 -14.26 19.90
CA ARG A 63 4.03 -15.01 21.00
C ARG A 63 4.67 -14.75 22.35
N ALA A 64 5.99 -14.72 22.41
CA ALA A 64 6.72 -14.42 23.64
C ALA A 64 6.34 -13.03 24.19
N LEU A 65 6.28 -12.01 23.32
CA LEU A 65 5.86 -10.67 23.72
C LEU A 65 4.43 -10.63 24.26
N LYS A 66 3.48 -11.26 23.59
CA LYS A 66 2.09 -11.36 24.04
C LYS A 66 1.99 -12.05 25.41
N ASP A 67 2.71 -13.15 25.57
CA ASP A 67 2.70 -13.95 26.81
C ASP A 67 3.26 -13.17 28.00
N ILE A 68 4.32 -12.37 27.82
CA ILE A 68 4.88 -11.52 28.87
C ILE A 68 3.81 -10.60 29.45
N PHE A 69 3.07 -9.88 28.63
CA PHE A 69 2.02 -8.97 29.09
C PHE A 69 0.89 -9.72 29.82
N CYS A 70 0.44 -10.83 29.27
CA CYS A 70 -0.63 -11.63 29.88
C CYS A 70 -0.18 -12.26 31.20
N ARG A 71 1.04 -12.79 31.28
CA ARG A 71 1.58 -13.34 32.54
C ARG A 71 1.78 -12.27 33.60
N TYR A 72 2.29 -11.12 33.21
CA TYR A 72 2.45 -9.98 34.12
C TYR A 72 1.10 -9.59 34.74
N GLN A 73 0.04 -9.45 33.93
CA GLN A 73 -1.29 -9.12 34.43
C GLN A 73 -1.87 -10.24 35.34
N THR A 74 -1.59 -11.51 34.98
CA THR A 74 -1.96 -12.66 35.82
C THR A 74 -1.24 -12.62 37.17
N GLN A 75 0.04 -12.30 37.22
CA GLN A 75 0.81 -12.18 38.46
C GLN A 75 0.34 -11.00 39.31
N ASN A 76 -0.17 -9.93 38.68
CA ASN A 76 -0.80 -8.80 39.36
C ASN A 76 -2.23 -9.13 39.85
N GLY A 77 -2.65 -10.40 39.84
CA GLY A 77 -3.91 -10.86 40.39
C GLY A 77 -5.13 -10.69 39.51
N LYS A 78 -4.97 -10.30 38.26
CA LYS A 78 -6.08 -10.19 37.30
C LYS A 78 -6.45 -11.53 36.69
N GLN A 79 -7.73 -11.72 36.37
CA GLN A 79 -8.21 -12.83 35.55
C GLN A 79 -7.95 -12.53 34.07
N VAL A 80 -7.14 -13.37 33.40
CA VAL A 80 -6.71 -13.15 32.03
C VAL A 80 -7.15 -14.34 31.17
N PHE A 81 -8.25 -14.18 30.43
CA PHE A 81 -8.68 -15.14 29.42
C PHE A 81 -7.86 -14.96 28.15
N ARG A 82 -7.39 -16.08 27.60
CA ARG A 82 -6.53 -16.11 26.42
C ARG A 82 -7.02 -17.20 25.50
N LYS A 83 -7.78 -16.81 24.47
CA LYS A 83 -8.36 -17.75 23.52
C LYS A 83 -7.47 -17.83 22.27
N ALA A 84 -7.11 -19.05 21.85
CA ALA A 84 -6.44 -19.27 20.58
C ALA A 84 -7.38 -18.96 19.41
N GLY A 85 -6.81 -18.74 18.22
CA GLY A 85 -7.57 -18.50 17.00
C GLY A 85 -6.77 -18.82 15.76
N TRP A 86 -7.51 -18.98 14.65
CA TRP A 86 -6.96 -19.21 13.33
C TRP A 86 -7.54 -18.21 12.33
N ASP A 87 -6.65 -17.48 11.67
CA ASP A 87 -7.00 -16.65 10.52
C ASP A 87 -7.04 -17.52 9.27
N THR A 88 -8.20 -17.63 8.66
CA THR A 88 -8.46 -18.60 7.61
C THR A 88 -8.83 -17.97 6.27
N HIS A 89 -8.68 -16.65 6.16
CA HIS A 89 -9.02 -15.90 4.97
C HIS A 89 -7.78 -15.25 4.36
N GLY A 90 -7.93 -14.79 3.13
CA GLY A 90 -6.98 -13.92 2.49
C GLY A 90 -6.22 -14.54 1.32
N LEU A 91 -5.65 -13.63 0.56
CA LEU A 91 -4.95 -13.89 -0.70
C LEU A 91 -3.84 -14.96 -0.62
N PRO A 92 -3.03 -15.07 0.46
CA PRO A 92 -2.01 -16.11 0.54
C PRO A 92 -2.56 -17.53 0.50
N VAL A 93 -3.75 -17.78 1.07
CA VAL A 93 -4.41 -19.08 1.04
C VAL A 93 -4.94 -19.37 -0.37
N GLU A 94 -5.64 -18.39 -0.96
CA GLU A 94 -6.19 -18.50 -2.32
C GLU A 94 -5.11 -18.79 -3.34
N LEU A 95 -4.06 -17.98 -3.40
CA LEU A 95 -2.95 -18.16 -4.34
C LEU A 95 -2.20 -19.50 -4.13
N GLY A 96 -2.09 -19.96 -2.89
CA GLY A 96 -1.50 -21.25 -2.57
C GLY A 96 -2.32 -22.39 -3.16
N VAL A 97 -3.64 -22.35 -3.00
CA VAL A 97 -4.57 -23.36 -3.53
C VAL A 97 -4.66 -23.31 -5.05
N GLU A 98 -4.75 -22.13 -5.64
CA GLU A 98 -4.72 -21.97 -7.10
C GLU A 98 -3.46 -22.59 -7.72
N LYS A 99 -2.32 -22.38 -7.09
CA LYS A 99 -1.05 -22.97 -7.51
C LYS A 99 -1.03 -24.49 -7.36
N GLU A 100 -1.55 -25.04 -6.25
CA GLU A 100 -1.62 -26.50 -6.02
C GLU A 100 -2.55 -27.19 -7.02
N LEU A 101 -3.68 -26.56 -7.33
CA LEU A 101 -4.67 -27.10 -8.26
C LEU A 101 -4.33 -26.82 -9.74
N GLY A 102 -3.34 -25.97 -10.03
CA GLY A 102 -2.96 -25.55 -11.37
C GLY A 102 -4.05 -24.76 -12.09
N ILE A 103 -4.82 -23.96 -11.34
CA ILE A 103 -5.92 -23.14 -11.84
C ILE A 103 -5.64 -21.65 -11.63
N THR A 104 -6.46 -20.83 -12.27
CA THR A 104 -6.52 -19.39 -12.04
C THR A 104 -7.86 -19.02 -11.42
N LYS A 105 -7.99 -17.81 -10.89
CA LYS A 105 -9.24 -17.29 -10.33
C LYS A 105 -10.42 -17.35 -11.33
N GLU A 106 -10.15 -17.22 -12.61
CA GLU A 106 -11.15 -17.29 -13.69
C GLU A 106 -11.70 -18.69 -13.94
N ASP A 107 -11.00 -19.72 -13.47
CA ASP A 107 -11.40 -21.12 -13.62
C ASP A 107 -12.42 -21.56 -12.56
N ILE A 108 -12.56 -20.76 -11.46
CA ILE A 108 -13.50 -21.02 -10.38
C ILE A 108 -14.93 -20.84 -10.90
N GLY A 109 -15.78 -21.84 -10.69
CA GLY A 109 -17.12 -21.91 -11.26
C GLY A 109 -17.18 -22.41 -12.71
N LYS A 110 -16.02 -22.71 -13.35
CA LYS A 110 -15.93 -23.26 -14.72
C LYS A 110 -15.25 -24.63 -14.74
N LYS A 111 -14.01 -24.71 -14.29
CA LYS A 111 -13.21 -25.96 -14.22
C LYS A 111 -13.33 -26.67 -12.88
N ILE A 112 -13.56 -25.90 -11.83
CA ILE A 112 -13.78 -26.38 -10.46
C ILE A 112 -14.99 -25.62 -9.90
N THR A 113 -15.82 -26.30 -9.13
CA THR A 113 -16.96 -25.65 -8.46
C THR A 113 -16.47 -24.72 -7.33
N VAL A 114 -17.28 -23.73 -6.98
CA VAL A 114 -16.99 -22.85 -5.83
C VAL A 114 -16.90 -23.64 -4.53
N GLU A 115 -17.72 -24.70 -4.38
CA GLU A 115 -17.72 -25.56 -3.21
C GLU A 115 -16.42 -26.35 -3.08
N GLU A 116 -15.97 -26.99 -4.15
CA GLU A 116 -14.70 -27.73 -4.19
C GLU A 116 -13.50 -26.82 -3.92
N TYR A 117 -13.51 -25.63 -4.52
CA TYR A 117 -12.47 -24.61 -4.26
C TYR A 117 -12.44 -24.17 -2.79
N ASN A 118 -13.60 -23.86 -2.23
CA ASN A 118 -13.71 -23.47 -0.81
C ASN A 118 -13.27 -24.60 0.11
N GLN A 119 -13.59 -25.86 -0.21
CA GLN A 119 -13.14 -27.00 0.57
C GLN A 119 -11.61 -27.19 0.49
N ALA A 120 -11.03 -26.99 -0.68
CA ALA A 120 -9.57 -27.00 -0.85
C ALA A 120 -8.90 -25.90 -0.01
N CYS A 121 -9.45 -24.67 0.01
CA CYS A 121 -8.96 -23.57 0.85
C CYS A 121 -9.06 -23.89 2.35
N ARG A 122 -10.18 -24.47 2.81
CA ARG A 122 -10.34 -24.89 4.21
C ARG A 122 -9.31 -25.96 4.61
N ASN A 123 -9.05 -26.92 3.75
CA ASN A 123 -8.05 -27.96 4.00
C ASN A 123 -6.63 -27.39 4.03
N ALA A 124 -6.32 -26.49 3.10
CA ALA A 124 -5.00 -25.87 3.00
C ALA A 124 -4.69 -24.98 4.20
N VAL A 125 -5.64 -24.15 4.64
CA VAL A 125 -5.41 -23.15 5.71
C VAL A 125 -5.24 -23.78 7.08
N MET A 126 -5.74 -25.01 7.30
CA MET A 126 -5.63 -25.73 8.57
C MET A 126 -4.52 -26.80 8.55
N ARG A 127 -3.78 -26.91 7.45
CA ARG A 127 -2.81 -28.00 7.20
C ARG A 127 -1.75 -28.17 8.29
N TYR A 128 -1.25 -27.11 8.85
CA TYR A 128 -0.14 -27.11 9.82
C TYR A 128 -0.59 -26.80 11.25
N THR A 129 -1.88 -26.92 11.55
CA THR A 129 -2.43 -26.62 12.89
C THR A 129 -1.71 -27.37 14.00
N ASP A 130 -1.44 -28.68 13.78
CA ASP A 130 -0.75 -29.53 14.77
C ASP A 130 0.67 -29.01 15.06
N VAL A 131 1.41 -28.62 14.01
CA VAL A 131 2.77 -28.06 14.14
C VAL A 131 2.75 -26.75 14.93
N TRP A 132 1.75 -25.92 14.69
CA TRP A 132 1.57 -24.66 15.41
C TRP A 132 1.19 -24.87 16.88
N ASN A 133 0.34 -25.84 17.18
CA ASN A 133 -0.03 -26.18 18.55
C ASN A 133 1.17 -26.73 19.30
N ASP A 134 1.93 -27.67 18.71
CA ASP A 134 3.15 -28.21 19.29
C ASP A 134 4.21 -27.14 19.57
N LEU A 135 4.42 -26.21 18.62
CA LEU A 135 5.29 -25.06 18.86
C LEU A 135 4.80 -24.20 20.02
N THR A 136 3.50 -23.90 20.06
CA THR A 136 2.88 -23.08 21.12
C THR A 136 3.09 -23.67 22.49
N GLU A 137 2.91 -25.00 22.63
CA GLU A 137 3.20 -25.71 23.87
C GLU A 137 4.70 -25.71 24.22
N LYS A 138 5.57 -25.96 23.24
CA LYS A 138 7.03 -26.03 23.43
C LYS A 138 7.65 -24.70 23.88
N ILE A 139 7.19 -23.57 23.32
CA ILE A 139 7.67 -22.25 23.76
C ILE A 139 7.03 -21.79 25.06
N GLY A 140 6.10 -22.57 25.61
CA GLY A 140 5.40 -22.25 26.85
C GLY A 140 4.43 -21.09 26.77
N TYR A 141 3.90 -20.78 25.59
CA TYR A 141 2.88 -19.75 25.42
C TYR A 141 1.54 -20.24 25.96
N TRP A 142 1.03 -19.55 26.97
CA TRP A 142 -0.24 -19.91 27.61
C TRP A 142 -1.43 -19.33 26.86
N VAL A 143 -2.15 -20.18 26.15
CA VAL A 143 -3.37 -19.85 25.42
C VAL A 143 -4.28 -21.07 25.39
N ASP A 144 -5.59 -20.86 25.40
CA ASP A 144 -6.58 -21.94 25.29
C ASP A 144 -6.64 -22.47 23.86
N LEU A 145 -5.99 -23.62 23.66
CA LEU A 145 -5.96 -24.35 22.38
C LEU A 145 -7.16 -25.30 22.22
N ASP A 146 -7.91 -25.58 23.33
CA ASP A 146 -9.02 -26.55 23.29
C ASP A 146 -10.27 -25.94 22.65
N ASN A 147 -10.42 -24.59 22.75
CA ASN A 147 -11.57 -23.87 22.23
C ASN A 147 -11.15 -22.68 21.34
N PRO A 148 -10.40 -22.90 20.28
CA PRO A 148 -9.99 -21.82 19.39
C PRO A 148 -11.18 -21.23 18.64
N TYR A 149 -11.11 -19.98 18.24
CA TYR A 149 -12.02 -19.46 17.24
C TYR A 149 -11.39 -19.61 15.84
N ILE A 150 -12.22 -19.87 14.85
CA ILE A 150 -11.80 -20.07 13.45
C ILE A 150 -12.60 -19.10 12.61
N THR A 151 -11.93 -18.21 11.88
CA THR A 151 -12.58 -17.06 11.24
C THR A 151 -13.56 -17.46 10.13
N TYR A 152 -13.46 -18.65 9.52
CA TYR A 152 -14.46 -19.14 8.56
C TYR A 152 -15.70 -19.77 9.18
N GLU A 153 -15.75 -19.95 10.51
CA GLU A 153 -16.92 -20.53 11.15
C GLU A 153 -18.10 -19.54 11.15
N PRO A 154 -19.34 -20.02 10.87
CA PRO A 154 -20.52 -19.18 10.83
C PRO A 154 -20.72 -18.33 12.10
N LYS A 155 -20.48 -18.91 13.28
CA LYS A 155 -20.61 -18.21 14.57
C LYS A 155 -19.68 -17.01 14.68
N TYR A 156 -18.45 -17.13 14.15
CA TYR A 156 -17.52 -16.00 14.10
C TYR A 156 -18.01 -14.93 13.14
N MET A 157 -18.39 -15.32 11.91
CA MET A 157 -18.89 -14.40 10.91
C MET A 157 -20.15 -13.65 11.36
N GLU A 158 -21.10 -14.33 11.98
CA GLU A 158 -22.30 -13.73 12.56
C GLU A 158 -21.97 -12.68 13.63
N THR A 159 -20.98 -12.95 14.47
CA THR A 159 -20.50 -12.00 15.49
C THR A 159 -19.90 -10.74 14.82
N VAL A 160 -19.09 -10.91 13.78
CA VAL A 160 -18.54 -9.77 13.02
C VAL A 160 -19.66 -8.97 12.34
N TRP A 161 -20.64 -9.61 11.73
CA TRP A 161 -21.79 -8.92 11.14
C TRP A 161 -22.62 -8.17 12.16
N TRP A 162 -22.79 -8.74 13.35
CA TRP A 162 -23.47 -8.06 14.44
C TRP A 162 -22.71 -6.79 14.85
N LEU A 163 -21.37 -6.85 14.98
CA LEU A 163 -20.53 -5.69 15.30
C LEU A 163 -20.63 -4.61 14.20
N LEU A 164 -20.55 -5.00 12.92
CA LEU A 164 -20.72 -4.07 11.80
C LEU A 164 -22.10 -3.39 11.84
N LYS A 165 -23.16 -4.15 12.17
CA LYS A 165 -24.50 -3.58 12.35
C LYS A 165 -24.57 -2.56 13.49
N GLN A 166 -23.84 -2.79 14.60
CA GLN A 166 -23.75 -1.80 15.69
C GLN A 166 -23.06 -0.51 15.22
N LEU A 167 -21.98 -0.62 14.43
CA LEU A 167 -21.30 0.53 13.84
C LEU A 167 -22.21 1.28 12.85
N TYR A 168 -22.92 0.56 11.99
CA TYR A 168 -23.88 1.15 11.07
C TYR A 168 -24.99 1.92 11.79
N ASN A 169 -25.55 1.35 12.86
CA ASN A 169 -26.61 1.99 13.65
C ASN A 169 -26.13 3.26 14.39
N LYS A 170 -24.83 3.45 14.51
CA LYS A 170 -24.18 4.63 15.10
C LYS A 170 -23.68 5.61 14.05
N ASP A 171 -24.03 5.44 12.78
CA ASP A 171 -23.55 6.23 11.63
C ASP A 171 -22.01 6.26 11.47
N LEU A 172 -21.33 5.24 12.01
CA LEU A 172 -19.87 5.08 11.89
C LEU A 172 -19.44 4.23 10.69
N LEU A 173 -20.38 3.55 10.04
CA LEU A 173 -20.18 2.78 8.81
C LEU A 173 -21.01 3.39 7.69
N TYR A 174 -20.35 3.86 6.67
CA TYR A 174 -20.97 4.51 5.51
C TYR A 174 -20.34 4.04 4.21
N LYS A 175 -21.04 4.23 3.10
CA LYS A 175 -20.54 3.94 1.76
C LYS A 175 -19.70 5.12 1.26
N GLY A 176 -18.49 4.86 0.83
CA GLY A 176 -17.56 5.88 0.36
C GLY A 176 -16.62 5.36 -0.72
N TYR A 177 -15.78 6.25 -1.22
CA TYR A 177 -14.75 5.95 -2.21
C TYR A 177 -13.37 6.06 -1.58
N THR A 178 -12.46 5.18 -2.00
CA THR A 178 -11.05 5.25 -1.63
C THR A 178 -10.18 4.82 -2.81
N ILE A 179 -8.93 5.28 -2.81
CA ILE A 179 -7.92 4.81 -3.76
C ILE A 179 -7.21 3.62 -3.13
N GLN A 180 -7.11 2.54 -3.86
CA GLN A 180 -6.43 1.32 -3.42
C GLN A 180 -5.56 0.78 -4.55
N PRO A 181 -4.29 0.39 -4.30
CA PRO A 181 -3.48 -0.35 -5.24
C PRO A 181 -4.18 -1.64 -5.67
N TYR A 182 -4.15 -1.93 -6.95
CA TYR A 182 -4.79 -3.11 -7.52
C TYR A 182 -3.76 -3.97 -8.25
N SER A 183 -3.77 -5.27 -8.01
CA SER A 183 -2.94 -6.24 -8.72
C SER A 183 -3.74 -6.95 -9.81
N PRO A 184 -3.51 -6.68 -11.10
CA PRO A 184 -4.18 -7.40 -12.18
C PRO A 184 -3.90 -8.91 -12.15
N LYS A 185 -2.69 -9.31 -11.73
CA LYS A 185 -2.29 -10.72 -11.63
C LYS A 185 -3.06 -11.47 -10.55
N ALA A 186 -3.29 -10.85 -9.41
CA ALA A 186 -4.07 -11.43 -8.31
C ALA A 186 -5.58 -11.16 -8.45
N GLY A 187 -5.99 -10.24 -9.35
CA GLY A 187 -7.38 -9.88 -9.58
C GLY A 187 -8.05 -9.20 -8.38
N THR A 188 -7.27 -8.51 -7.53
CA THR A 188 -7.78 -7.89 -6.30
C THR A 188 -6.99 -6.64 -5.88
N GLY A 189 -7.61 -5.81 -5.03
CA GLY A 189 -6.93 -4.73 -4.34
C GLY A 189 -5.92 -5.25 -3.30
N LEU A 190 -4.87 -4.48 -3.06
CA LEU A 190 -3.81 -4.82 -2.11
C LEU A 190 -3.92 -3.94 -0.87
N SER A 191 -3.72 -4.55 0.30
CA SER A 191 -3.62 -3.86 1.58
C SER A 191 -2.24 -3.23 1.78
N SER A 192 -2.15 -2.28 2.72
CA SER A 192 -0.87 -1.70 3.12
C SER A 192 0.12 -2.75 3.62
N HIS A 193 -0.37 -3.80 4.28
CA HIS A 193 0.45 -4.90 4.77
C HIS A 193 1.07 -5.69 3.62
N GLU A 194 0.30 -6.01 2.58
CA GLU A 194 0.80 -6.72 1.40
C GLU A 194 1.82 -5.90 0.63
N LEU A 195 1.64 -4.57 0.55
CA LEU A 195 2.60 -3.67 -0.08
C LEU A 195 3.92 -3.54 0.70
N ASN A 196 3.90 -3.75 2.01
CA ASN A 196 5.09 -3.64 2.88
C ASN A 196 5.87 -4.96 3.02
N GLN A 197 5.49 -6.02 2.31
CA GLN A 197 6.23 -7.28 2.34
C GLN A 197 7.61 -7.14 1.69
N PRO A 198 8.65 -7.80 2.21
CA PRO A 198 9.97 -7.81 1.59
C PRO A 198 9.93 -8.27 0.13
N GLY A 199 10.57 -7.52 -0.76
CA GLY A 199 10.64 -7.84 -2.19
C GLY A 199 9.38 -7.50 -3.00
N THR A 200 8.42 -6.79 -2.43
CA THR A 200 7.23 -6.29 -3.14
C THR A 200 7.61 -5.23 -4.18
N TYR A 201 8.52 -4.33 -3.83
CA TYR A 201 9.03 -3.30 -4.74
C TYR A 201 10.27 -3.79 -5.46
N ARG A 202 10.32 -3.54 -6.76
CA ARG A 202 11.47 -3.86 -7.62
C ARG A 202 11.67 -2.72 -8.61
N ASP A 203 12.92 -2.42 -8.91
CA ASP A 203 13.26 -1.50 -9.98
C ASP A 203 12.91 -2.12 -11.33
N VAL A 204 12.16 -1.38 -12.14
CA VAL A 204 11.77 -1.77 -13.49
C VAL A 204 12.08 -0.62 -14.45
N SER A 205 12.42 -0.95 -15.71
CA SER A 205 12.53 0.03 -16.77
C SER A 205 11.20 0.07 -17.52
N ASP A 206 10.60 1.26 -17.60
CA ASP A 206 9.32 1.46 -18.26
C ASP A 206 9.30 2.77 -19.06
N THR A 207 8.36 2.86 -20.01
CA THR A 207 8.18 4.05 -20.83
C THR A 207 7.44 5.12 -20.03
N THR A 208 8.02 6.32 -19.98
CA THR A 208 7.40 7.49 -19.38
C THR A 208 7.09 8.54 -20.43
N VAL A 209 6.10 9.39 -20.15
CA VAL A 209 5.67 10.46 -21.06
C VAL A 209 5.68 11.79 -20.33
N VAL A 210 6.19 12.82 -21.02
CA VAL A 210 5.96 14.22 -20.64
C VAL A 210 4.87 14.76 -21.57
N ALA A 211 3.70 14.99 -21.01
CA ALA A 211 2.54 15.48 -21.74
C ALA A 211 2.45 17.00 -21.68
N GLN A 212 1.98 17.62 -22.77
CA GLN A 212 1.76 19.06 -22.91
C GLN A 212 0.26 19.34 -22.89
N PHE A 213 -0.23 19.98 -21.83
CA PHE A 213 -1.62 20.36 -21.68
C PHE A 213 -1.83 21.81 -22.10
N SER A 214 -2.53 22.02 -23.22
CA SER A 214 -2.79 23.37 -23.73
C SER A 214 -3.66 24.18 -22.76
N VAL A 215 -3.18 25.33 -22.34
CA VAL A 215 -3.88 26.22 -21.42
C VAL A 215 -4.99 26.96 -22.16
N LYS A 216 -6.21 26.94 -21.59
CA LYS A 216 -7.35 27.72 -22.04
C LYS A 216 -7.38 29.09 -21.39
N ASN A 217 -7.40 29.11 -20.07
CA ASN A 217 -7.37 30.33 -19.29
C ASN A 217 -6.42 30.17 -18.12
N LEU A 218 -5.50 31.09 -17.98
CA LEU A 218 -4.71 31.19 -16.75
C LEU A 218 -5.59 31.70 -15.60
N SER A 219 -5.18 31.38 -14.38
CA SER A 219 -5.74 32.02 -13.18
C SER A 219 -5.50 33.53 -13.20
N GLU A 220 -6.28 34.30 -12.46
CA GLU A 220 -6.12 35.76 -12.34
C GLU A 220 -4.67 36.11 -11.89
N LYS A 221 -4.18 35.42 -10.84
CA LYS A 221 -2.82 35.67 -10.28
C LYS A 221 -1.73 35.40 -11.31
N ALA A 222 -1.84 34.33 -12.09
CA ALA A 222 -0.85 34.00 -13.11
C ALA A 222 -0.93 35.00 -14.29
N SER A 223 -2.15 35.40 -14.72
CA SER A 223 -2.36 36.37 -15.78
C SER A 223 -1.76 37.74 -15.43
N GLU A 224 -1.94 38.21 -14.21
CA GLU A 224 -1.34 39.47 -13.73
C GLU A 224 0.17 39.44 -13.87
N LYS A 225 0.84 38.35 -13.53
CA LYS A 225 2.30 38.22 -13.59
C LYS A 225 2.88 38.26 -15.01
N ILE A 226 2.09 37.95 -16.02
CA ILE A 226 2.52 37.91 -17.42
C ILE A 226 1.81 38.97 -18.31
N SER A 227 1.08 39.87 -17.72
CA SER A 227 0.28 40.88 -18.44
C SER A 227 1.08 41.74 -19.44
N ASN A 228 2.36 41.96 -19.16
CA ASN A 228 3.30 42.63 -20.05
C ASN A 228 3.89 41.73 -21.18
N LEU A 229 3.59 40.44 -21.14
CA LEU A 229 4.16 39.45 -22.07
C LEU A 229 3.10 38.81 -22.99
N GLU A 230 1.82 39.22 -22.91
CA GLU A 230 0.70 38.62 -23.66
C GLU A 230 0.96 38.56 -25.18
N SER A 231 1.62 39.60 -25.76
CA SER A 231 1.94 39.61 -27.18
C SER A 231 3.04 38.61 -27.60
N GLN A 232 3.82 38.09 -26.63
CA GLN A 232 4.91 37.15 -26.85
C GLN A 232 4.52 35.72 -26.59
N ILE A 233 3.40 35.50 -25.91
CA ILE A 233 2.97 34.17 -25.47
C ILE A 233 1.89 33.64 -26.44
N SER A 234 2.29 32.68 -27.24
CA SER A 234 1.37 31.86 -28.05
C SER A 234 1.54 30.39 -27.69
N ASN A 235 0.49 29.58 -27.86
CA ASN A 235 0.57 28.14 -27.64
C ASN A 235 1.10 27.77 -26.24
N LEU A 236 0.52 28.36 -25.19
CA LEU A 236 0.89 28.09 -23.81
C LEU A 236 0.42 26.70 -23.35
N SER A 237 1.32 25.93 -22.79
CA SER A 237 1.03 24.59 -22.25
C SER A 237 1.64 24.38 -20.86
N ILE A 238 1.04 23.51 -20.07
CA ILE A 238 1.62 23.02 -18.81
C ILE A 238 2.19 21.63 -19.07
N LEU A 239 3.44 21.39 -18.64
CA LEU A 239 4.05 20.07 -18.70
C LEU A 239 3.70 19.24 -17.48
N ALA A 240 3.32 17.98 -17.70
CA ALA A 240 3.19 16.99 -16.64
C ALA A 240 3.83 15.66 -17.07
N TRP A 241 4.61 15.09 -16.17
CA TRP A 241 5.26 13.81 -16.38
C TRP A 241 4.41 12.68 -15.77
N THR A 242 4.30 11.56 -16.50
CA THR A 242 3.61 10.37 -16.02
C THR A 242 4.35 9.08 -16.39
N THR A 243 4.30 8.10 -15.50
CA THR A 243 4.69 6.70 -15.75
C THR A 243 3.53 5.85 -16.26
N THR A 244 2.31 6.38 -16.27
CA THR A 244 1.07 5.67 -16.63
C THR A 244 0.32 6.40 -17.74
N PRO A 245 0.87 6.46 -18.98
CA PRO A 245 0.30 7.26 -20.08
C PRO A 245 -1.11 6.80 -20.50
N TRP A 246 -1.49 5.57 -20.21
CA TRP A 246 -2.85 5.05 -20.47
C TRP A 246 -3.93 5.68 -19.61
N THR A 247 -3.58 6.46 -18.58
CA THR A 247 -4.56 7.22 -17.77
C THR A 247 -4.87 8.61 -18.35
N LEU A 248 -4.11 9.08 -19.31
CA LEU A 248 -4.27 10.41 -19.91
C LEU A 248 -5.67 10.65 -20.52
N PRO A 249 -6.37 9.66 -21.15
CA PRO A 249 -7.74 9.86 -21.64
C PRO A 249 -8.76 10.22 -20.56
N SER A 250 -8.48 9.86 -19.31
CA SER A 250 -9.37 10.12 -18.15
C SER A 250 -8.82 11.23 -17.25
N ASN A 251 -7.87 12.04 -17.72
CA ASN A 251 -7.32 13.13 -16.92
C ASN A 251 -8.39 14.21 -16.67
N THR A 252 -8.63 14.54 -15.42
CA THR A 252 -9.61 15.54 -14.98
C THR A 252 -8.98 16.78 -14.39
N ALA A 253 -7.77 16.66 -13.81
CA ALA A 253 -7.06 17.77 -13.19
C ALA A 253 -5.54 17.53 -13.16
N LEU A 254 -4.79 18.62 -13.12
CA LEU A 254 -3.36 18.67 -12.80
C LEU A 254 -3.20 19.22 -11.39
N ALA A 255 -2.42 18.52 -10.55
CA ALA A 255 -2.10 18.99 -9.22
C ALA A 255 -0.77 19.76 -9.21
N VAL A 256 -0.77 20.92 -8.59
CA VAL A 256 0.43 21.74 -8.38
C VAL A 256 0.77 21.83 -6.89
N GLY A 257 2.04 21.78 -6.55
CA GLY A 257 2.47 22.00 -5.17
C GLY A 257 2.42 23.48 -4.84
N ARG A 258 1.72 23.87 -3.77
CA ARG A 258 1.43 25.25 -3.40
C ARG A 258 2.67 26.14 -3.39
N ASP A 259 3.73 25.64 -2.74
CA ASP A 259 4.98 26.37 -2.49
C ASP A 259 6.09 26.00 -3.49
N ILE A 260 5.77 25.20 -4.51
CA ILE A 260 6.72 24.87 -5.57
C ILE A 260 6.80 26.04 -6.56
N GLU A 261 8.02 26.37 -6.95
CA GLU A 261 8.32 27.34 -7.97
C GLU A 261 8.13 26.75 -9.37
N TYR A 262 7.39 27.45 -10.23
CA TYR A 262 7.16 27.11 -11.63
C TYR A 262 7.70 28.22 -12.52
N VAL A 263 8.16 27.88 -13.71
CA VAL A 263 8.68 28.82 -14.68
C VAL A 263 7.92 28.73 -16.00
N LEU A 264 7.67 29.90 -16.60
CA LEU A 264 7.23 30.01 -17.97
C LEU A 264 8.46 30.11 -18.86
N VAL A 265 8.59 29.16 -19.76
CA VAL A 265 9.75 29.05 -20.67
C VAL A 265 9.28 29.17 -22.11
N LYS A 266 9.89 30.10 -22.85
CA LYS A 266 9.82 30.18 -24.32
C LYS A 266 10.88 29.24 -24.89
N THR A 267 10.52 28.41 -25.85
CA THR A 267 11.45 27.45 -26.51
C THR A 267 10.84 26.88 -27.77
N PHE A 268 11.41 25.81 -28.28
CA PHE A 268 10.92 25.07 -29.44
C PHE A 268 10.63 23.62 -29.06
N ASN A 269 9.64 23.02 -29.71
CA ASN A 269 9.38 21.60 -29.59
C ASN A 269 10.55 20.82 -30.20
N GLN A 270 11.14 19.90 -29.46
CA GLN A 270 12.34 19.16 -29.90
C GLN A 270 12.11 18.21 -31.07
N TYR A 271 10.86 17.97 -31.47
CA TYR A 271 10.50 17.06 -32.57
C TYR A 271 9.96 17.81 -33.80
N THR A 272 9.13 18.83 -33.58
CA THR A 272 8.52 19.61 -34.68
C THR A 272 9.27 20.92 -35.00
N PHE A 273 10.11 21.38 -34.03
CA PHE A 273 10.81 22.67 -34.07
C PHE A 273 9.89 23.89 -34.12
N GLU A 274 8.61 23.71 -33.79
CA GLU A 274 7.66 24.81 -33.67
C GLU A 274 7.86 25.56 -32.34
N PRO A 275 7.68 26.90 -32.34
CA PRO A 275 7.76 27.71 -31.13
C PRO A 275 6.68 27.29 -30.12
N ILE A 276 7.06 27.14 -28.86
CA ILE A 276 6.15 26.80 -27.77
C ILE A 276 6.47 27.61 -26.51
N ASN A 277 5.46 27.87 -25.73
CA ASN A 277 5.59 28.41 -24.38
C ASN A 277 5.09 27.36 -23.37
N ILE A 278 5.93 26.99 -22.43
CA ILE A 278 5.63 25.89 -21.50
C ILE A 278 5.82 26.30 -20.04
N ILE A 279 4.91 25.88 -19.18
CA ILE A 279 5.02 26.01 -17.73
C ILE A 279 5.44 24.65 -17.17
N LEU A 280 6.52 24.64 -16.38
CA LEU A 280 7.00 23.47 -15.65
C LEU A 280 7.58 23.85 -14.30
N ALA A 281 7.70 22.88 -13.38
CA ALA A 281 8.35 23.13 -12.10
C ALA A 281 9.85 23.45 -12.29
N ARG A 282 10.31 24.56 -11.70
CA ARG A 282 11.72 25.01 -11.81
C ARG A 282 12.75 23.93 -11.46
N PRO A 283 12.58 23.12 -10.40
CA PRO A 283 13.53 22.06 -10.07
C PRO A 283 13.66 20.97 -11.14
N LEU A 284 12.71 20.91 -12.08
CA LEU A 284 12.72 19.93 -13.17
C LEU A 284 13.25 20.48 -14.49
N LEU A 285 13.58 21.78 -14.56
CA LEU A 285 14.04 22.46 -15.78
C LEU A 285 15.27 21.75 -16.39
N GLU A 286 16.31 21.55 -15.58
CA GLU A 286 17.54 20.92 -16.04
C GLU A 286 17.31 19.47 -16.49
N LYS A 287 16.46 18.71 -15.77
CA LYS A 287 16.12 17.33 -16.12
C LYS A 287 15.34 17.25 -17.43
N GLN A 288 14.44 18.21 -17.67
CA GLN A 288 13.61 18.24 -18.88
C GLN A 288 14.40 18.65 -20.11
N PHE A 289 15.24 19.67 -19.98
CA PHE A 289 15.98 20.22 -21.11
C PHE A 289 17.35 19.54 -21.30
N GLY A 290 18.07 19.27 -20.23
CA GLY A 290 19.36 18.59 -20.25
C GLY A 290 20.35 19.24 -21.23
N LYS A 291 21.09 18.40 -21.95
CA LYS A 291 22.11 18.85 -22.91
C LYS A 291 21.55 19.29 -24.26
N LYS A 292 20.25 19.13 -24.50
CA LYS A 292 19.61 19.47 -25.80
C LYS A 292 19.16 20.93 -25.85
N PHE A 293 19.17 21.62 -24.73
CA PHE A 293 18.69 22.98 -24.63
C PHE A 293 19.76 23.87 -23.98
N VAL A 294 19.82 25.13 -24.39
CA VAL A 294 20.72 26.14 -23.83
C VAL A 294 19.94 27.44 -23.62
N GLU A 295 20.22 28.11 -22.52
CA GLU A 295 19.67 29.45 -22.30
C GLU A 295 20.17 30.39 -23.39
N GLY A 296 19.24 31.06 -24.09
CA GLY A 296 19.52 31.88 -25.27
C GLY A 296 18.93 33.26 -25.19
N THR A 297 19.43 34.13 -26.05
CA THR A 297 18.97 35.52 -26.26
C THR A 297 17.93 35.56 -27.39
N ASP A 298 17.23 36.70 -27.56
CA ASP A 298 16.30 36.87 -28.70
C ASP A 298 16.98 36.68 -30.06
N GLU A 299 18.26 37.08 -30.19
CA GLU A 299 19.05 36.81 -31.40
C GLU A 299 19.24 35.31 -31.66
N ASP A 300 19.43 34.51 -30.61
CA ASP A 300 19.53 33.05 -30.73
C ASP A 300 18.23 32.45 -31.23
N PHE A 301 17.07 32.96 -30.79
CA PHE A 301 15.76 32.57 -31.26
C PHE A 301 15.54 32.91 -32.75
N GLU A 302 15.92 34.16 -33.16
CA GLU A 302 15.82 34.59 -34.54
C GLU A 302 16.71 33.74 -35.45
N ASN A 303 17.95 33.51 -35.07
CA ASN A 303 18.90 32.67 -35.80
C ASN A 303 18.39 31.22 -35.92
N PHE A 304 17.80 30.69 -34.84
CA PHE A 304 17.21 29.37 -34.87
C PHE A 304 16.04 29.26 -35.84
N MET A 305 15.12 30.25 -35.83
CA MET A 305 13.97 30.26 -36.75
C MET A 305 14.37 30.38 -38.24
N GLN A 306 15.52 30.97 -38.57
CA GLN A 306 16.05 31.10 -39.92
C GLN A 306 16.80 29.83 -40.38
N SER A 307 16.99 28.84 -39.51
CA SER A 307 17.73 27.62 -39.81
C SER A 307 16.94 26.66 -40.70
N ASP A 308 17.64 25.99 -41.62
CA ASP A 308 17.05 24.95 -42.48
C ASP A 308 17.00 23.61 -41.75
N PHE A 309 15.89 23.34 -41.08
CA PHE A 309 15.67 22.12 -40.27
C PHE A 309 15.54 20.83 -41.08
N GLN A 310 15.24 20.94 -42.40
CA GLN A 310 15.09 19.76 -43.26
C GLN A 310 16.43 19.13 -43.60
N ASN A 311 17.49 19.94 -43.71
CA ASN A 311 18.82 19.48 -44.07
C ASN A 311 19.81 19.38 -42.90
N ASN A 312 19.59 20.16 -41.85
CA ASN A 312 20.45 20.22 -40.65
C ASN A 312 19.63 20.35 -39.39
N ALA A 313 19.18 19.23 -38.81
CA ALA A 313 18.53 19.26 -37.52
C ALA A 313 19.46 19.87 -36.45
N PRO A 314 19.05 20.93 -35.73
CA PRO A 314 19.88 21.59 -34.75
C PRO A 314 20.20 20.64 -33.59
N LYS A 315 21.45 20.68 -33.14
CA LYS A 315 21.91 19.87 -32.01
C LYS A 315 21.40 20.39 -30.66
N VAL A 316 21.11 21.68 -30.60
CA VAL A 316 20.74 22.39 -29.37
C VAL A 316 19.64 23.40 -29.70
N LEU A 317 18.64 23.49 -28.80
CA LEU A 317 17.53 24.44 -28.90
C LEU A 317 17.67 25.54 -27.87
N PRO A 318 17.41 26.81 -28.22
CA PRO A 318 17.41 27.88 -27.25
C PRO A 318 16.17 27.83 -26.36
N TYR A 319 16.34 28.23 -25.09
CA TYR A 319 15.21 28.49 -24.19
C TYR A 319 15.44 29.80 -23.42
N GLN A 320 14.34 30.42 -23.00
CA GLN A 320 14.37 31.63 -22.19
C GLN A 320 13.27 31.58 -21.13
N ILE A 321 13.61 31.89 -19.86
CA ILE A 321 12.62 32.00 -18.80
C ILE A 321 11.98 33.37 -18.90
N LEU A 322 10.66 33.41 -19.12
CA LEU A 322 9.88 34.64 -19.25
C LEU A 322 9.24 35.11 -17.95
N ALA A 323 8.80 34.19 -17.11
CA ALA A 323 8.12 34.49 -15.85
C ALA A 323 8.26 33.37 -14.82
N GLU A 324 7.98 33.67 -13.56
CA GLU A 324 8.02 32.77 -12.44
C GLU A 324 6.69 32.78 -11.66
N PHE A 325 6.25 31.64 -11.22
CA PHE A 325 4.99 31.41 -10.49
C PHE A 325 5.24 30.53 -9.28
N THR A 326 4.35 30.62 -8.31
CA THR A 326 4.15 29.55 -7.33
C THR A 326 2.98 28.65 -7.77
N GLY A 327 2.86 27.47 -7.18
CA GLY A 327 1.69 26.62 -7.46
C GLY A 327 0.37 27.28 -7.04
N GLU A 328 0.40 28.17 -6.02
CA GLU A 328 -0.76 28.97 -5.63
C GLU A 328 -1.18 29.95 -6.73
N ASP A 329 -0.24 30.52 -7.47
CA ASP A 329 -0.55 31.41 -8.59
C ASP A 329 -1.22 30.66 -9.74
N LEU A 330 -0.86 29.39 -9.96
CA LEU A 330 -1.39 28.57 -11.05
C LEU A 330 -2.73 27.91 -10.71
N ALA A 331 -3.16 27.91 -9.44
CA ALA A 331 -4.40 27.29 -9.02
C ALA A 331 -5.62 27.95 -9.69
N GLY A 332 -6.51 27.12 -10.28
CA GLY A 332 -7.66 27.59 -11.04
C GLY A 332 -7.40 27.82 -12.53
N THR A 333 -6.17 27.61 -13.01
CA THR A 333 -5.86 27.57 -14.45
C THR A 333 -6.64 26.44 -15.12
N THR A 334 -7.27 26.72 -16.26
CA THR A 334 -8.00 25.71 -17.05
C THR A 334 -7.22 25.35 -18.30
N TYR A 335 -7.35 24.10 -18.72
CA TYR A 335 -6.62 23.56 -19.89
C TYR A 335 -7.50 22.63 -20.71
N GLU A 336 -7.07 22.29 -21.90
CA GLU A 336 -7.74 21.29 -22.75
C GLU A 336 -7.39 19.88 -22.31
N GLN A 337 -8.40 19.01 -22.25
CA GLN A 337 -8.16 17.59 -22.04
C GLN A 337 -7.28 17.04 -23.19
N LEU A 338 -6.19 16.39 -22.85
CA LEU A 338 -5.18 15.96 -23.84
C LEU A 338 -5.73 14.94 -24.84
N ILE A 339 -6.54 13.99 -24.37
CA ILE A 339 -7.16 12.93 -25.17
C ILE A 339 -8.65 12.89 -24.81
N PRO A 340 -9.51 13.63 -25.55
CA PRO A 340 -10.91 13.81 -25.17
C PRO A 340 -11.82 12.65 -25.61
N TRP A 341 -11.38 11.40 -25.45
CA TRP A 341 -12.18 10.22 -25.77
C TRP A 341 -13.31 9.99 -24.77
N PHE A 342 -13.07 10.38 -23.52
CA PHE A 342 -14.07 10.36 -22.45
C PHE A 342 -14.08 11.71 -21.76
N LEU A 343 -15.23 12.30 -21.66
CA LEU A 343 -15.42 13.52 -20.86
C LEU A 343 -15.72 13.12 -19.40
N PRO A 344 -15.25 13.89 -18.42
CA PRO A 344 -15.62 13.69 -17.03
C PRO A 344 -17.15 13.71 -16.90
N ALA A 345 -17.70 12.74 -16.16
CA ALA A 345 -19.12 12.74 -15.88
C ALA A 345 -19.45 13.90 -14.93
N GLU A 346 -20.55 14.59 -15.17
CA GLU A 346 -21.12 15.52 -14.20
C GLU A 346 -21.56 14.71 -12.97
N ASN A 347 -21.06 15.03 -11.81
CA ASN A 347 -21.30 14.34 -10.53
C ASN A 347 -20.90 12.85 -10.55
N PRO A 348 -19.60 12.52 -10.58
CA PRO A 348 -19.10 11.16 -10.48
C PRO A 348 -19.35 10.52 -9.10
#